data_622bdbf103c3bd70e0b74704dfc348fe
#
_entry.id   622bdbf103c3bd70e0b74704dfc348fe
#
_cell.length_a   1.000
_cell.length_b   1.000
_cell.length_c   1.000
_cell.angle_alpha   90.00
_cell.angle_beta   90.00
_cell.angle_gamma   90.00
#
_symmetry.space_group_name_H-M   'P 1'
#
loop_
_entity.id
_entity.type
_entity.pdbx_description
1 polymer ?
#
loop_
_entity_poly.entity_id
_entity_poly.type
_entity_poly.pdbx_seq_one_letter_code
_entity_poly.pdbx_strand_id
1 'polypeptide(L)'
;MDENGKVVDHSHKQAKNDRANQQWHSDSSFKIHPAHASILNGRTTPKIGGSTQFICMRNIYNKLDQSIQKQLDNLDAIHHFAHSRSKIDPTMVSQIELDKFPPVVHPMVKINPINHKKAVYFGSHTKSIKNLADVESLNLLKYLNDFINNEEYIYSHKWDDNDLIVWDNRSMVHRGQPYDITEPRYLVRATVSDTLSTGTYLS
;
A
#
# COMPACT_ATOMS: atom_id res chain seq x y z
N MET A 1 -14.58 -6.84 11.96
CA MET A 1 -15.06 -7.91 12.87
C MET A 1 -13.83 -8.61 13.44
N ASP A 2 -13.94 -9.17 14.66
CA ASP A 2 -12.91 -10.04 15.22
C ASP A 2 -12.95 -11.46 14.59
N GLU A 3 -12.12 -12.37 15.07
CA GLU A 3 -12.04 -13.76 14.59
C GLU A 3 -13.34 -14.57 14.85
N ASN A 4 -14.21 -14.09 15.74
CA ASN A 4 -15.51 -14.68 16.07
C ASN A 4 -16.66 -14.02 15.32
N GLY A 5 -16.38 -13.10 14.40
CA GLY A 5 -17.40 -12.38 13.63
C GLY A 5 -18.11 -11.26 14.40
N LYS A 6 -17.60 -10.85 15.57
CA LYS A 6 -18.18 -9.75 16.35
C LYS A 6 -17.62 -8.40 15.86
N VAL A 7 -18.50 -7.42 15.77
CA VAL A 7 -18.09 -6.02 15.49
C VAL A 7 -17.17 -5.52 16.61
N VAL A 8 -16.04 -4.93 16.24
CA VAL A 8 -15.03 -4.45 17.17
C VAL A 8 -15.10 -2.93 17.31
N ASP A 9 -14.74 -2.42 18.49
CA ASP A 9 -14.60 -0.97 18.72
C ASP A 9 -13.35 -0.37 18.08
N HIS A 10 -13.26 0.96 18.09
CA HIS A 10 -12.15 1.70 17.47
C HIS A 10 -10.77 1.45 18.10
N SER A 11 -10.70 0.99 19.35
CA SER A 11 -9.45 0.70 20.04
C SER A 11 -8.86 -0.67 19.68
N HIS A 12 -9.68 -1.55 19.14
CA HIS A 12 -9.29 -2.91 18.78
C HIS A 12 -8.19 -2.91 17.71
N LYS A 13 -7.24 -3.85 17.81
CA LYS A 13 -6.11 -3.98 16.86
C LYS A 13 -6.57 -4.07 15.40
N GLN A 14 -7.67 -4.81 15.14
CA GLN A 14 -8.22 -4.93 13.79
C GLN A 14 -8.72 -3.58 13.25
N ALA A 15 -9.47 -2.80 14.05
CA ALA A 15 -9.95 -1.48 13.64
C ALA A 15 -8.80 -0.50 13.36
N LYS A 16 -7.71 -0.58 14.15
CA LYS A 16 -6.49 0.19 13.90
C LYS A 16 -5.79 -0.23 12.60
N ASN A 17 -5.73 -1.55 12.32
CA ASN A 17 -5.19 -2.06 11.06
C ASN A 17 -6.03 -1.62 9.87
N ASP A 18 -7.36 -1.63 9.97
CA ASP A 18 -8.26 -1.16 8.92
C ASP A 18 -8.03 0.32 8.62
N ARG A 19 -7.83 1.16 9.65
CA ARG A 19 -7.43 2.57 9.46
C ARG A 19 -6.08 2.71 8.79
N ALA A 20 -5.09 1.89 9.12
CA ALA A 20 -3.80 1.90 8.43
C ALA A 20 -3.94 1.52 6.95
N ASN A 21 -4.86 0.61 6.62
CA ASN A 21 -5.16 0.21 5.25
C ASN A 21 -5.96 1.27 4.46
N GLN A 22 -6.43 2.35 5.09
CA GLN A 22 -7.02 3.51 4.41
C GLN A 22 -5.96 4.46 3.81
N GLN A 23 -4.68 4.21 4.03
CA GLN A 23 -3.58 4.89 3.34
C GLN A 23 -3.26 4.17 2.03
N TRP A 24 -2.84 4.92 0.98
CA TRP A 24 -2.36 4.32 -0.26
C TRP A 24 -1.17 3.40 0.00
N HIS A 25 -1.26 2.13 -0.39
CA HIS A 25 -0.20 1.15 -0.19
C HIS A 25 -0.20 0.07 -1.28
N SER A 26 0.94 -0.59 -1.41
CA SER A 26 1.09 -1.88 -2.06
C SER A 26 1.36 -2.93 -0.98
N ASP A 27 0.72 -4.09 -1.07
CA ASP A 27 0.84 -5.13 -0.05
C ASP A 27 2.28 -5.62 0.11
N SER A 28 2.67 -5.81 1.37
CA SER A 28 3.96 -6.37 1.75
C SER A 28 5.20 -5.65 1.18
N SER A 29 5.08 -4.41 0.75
CA SER A 29 6.21 -3.62 0.21
C SER A 29 7.35 -3.41 1.22
N PHE A 30 7.11 -3.67 2.49
CA PHE A 30 8.10 -3.67 3.57
C PHE A 30 8.89 -4.99 3.69
N LYS A 31 8.79 -5.90 2.74
CA LYS A 31 9.53 -7.17 2.69
C LYS A 31 10.46 -7.21 1.48
N ILE A 32 11.55 -7.96 1.58
CA ILE A 32 12.43 -8.22 0.42
C ILE A 32 11.74 -9.00 -0.70
N HIS A 33 10.76 -9.85 -0.33
CA HIS A 33 9.82 -10.51 -1.23
C HIS A 33 8.44 -9.86 -1.04
N PRO A 34 8.12 -8.78 -1.76
CA PRO A 34 6.83 -8.11 -1.64
C PRO A 34 5.71 -8.96 -2.25
N ALA A 35 4.48 -8.52 -2.07
CA ALA A 35 3.36 -9.18 -2.75
C ALA A 35 3.45 -8.99 -4.27
N HIS A 36 3.34 -10.07 -5.02
CA HIS A 36 3.17 -10.04 -6.47
C HIS A 36 1.74 -9.66 -6.82
N ALA A 37 0.80 -10.41 -6.31
CA ALA A 37 -0.63 -10.17 -6.51
C ALA A 37 -1.39 -10.33 -5.19
N SER A 38 -2.50 -9.66 -5.09
CA SER A 38 -3.48 -9.88 -4.02
C SER A 38 -4.85 -10.19 -4.61
N ILE A 39 -5.58 -11.01 -3.90
CA ILE A 39 -6.93 -11.44 -4.22
C ILE A 39 -7.80 -11.09 -3.02
N LEU A 40 -8.91 -10.43 -3.27
CA LEU A 40 -9.87 -10.04 -2.23
C LEU A 40 -11.26 -10.48 -2.65
N ASN A 41 -11.93 -11.20 -1.76
CA ASN A 41 -13.30 -11.66 -1.99
C ASN A 41 -14.24 -11.10 -0.93
N GLY A 42 -15.31 -10.44 -1.35
CA GLY A 42 -16.37 -9.91 -0.49
C GLY A 42 -17.29 -11.05 -0.03
N ARG A 43 -17.34 -11.30 1.28
CA ARG A 43 -18.27 -12.29 1.87
C ARG A 43 -19.52 -11.64 2.46
N THR A 44 -19.31 -10.49 3.07
CA THR A 44 -20.36 -9.64 3.60
C THR A 44 -19.90 -8.20 3.45
N THR A 45 -20.73 -7.37 2.85
CA THR A 45 -20.37 -6.01 2.48
C THR A 45 -21.35 -5.01 3.10
N PRO A 46 -20.87 -3.85 3.58
CA PRO A 46 -21.75 -2.83 4.10
C PRO A 46 -22.53 -2.19 2.95
N LYS A 47 -23.75 -1.74 3.22
CA LYS A 47 -24.62 -1.09 2.22
C LYS A 47 -24.04 0.26 1.75
N ILE A 48 -23.34 0.95 2.64
CA ILE A 48 -22.79 2.29 2.37
C ILE A 48 -21.31 2.33 2.77
N GLY A 49 -20.47 2.86 1.90
CA GLY A 49 -19.04 2.99 2.15
C GLY A 49 -18.27 1.68 1.96
N GLY A 50 -17.09 1.58 2.56
CA GLY A 50 -16.26 0.37 2.55
C GLY A 50 -15.71 -0.04 1.18
N SER A 51 -15.78 0.82 0.18
CA SER A 51 -15.18 0.58 -1.14
C SER A 51 -13.67 0.37 -1.03
N THR A 52 -13.10 -0.27 -2.04
CA THR A 52 -11.64 -0.32 -2.20
C THR A 52 -11.25 0.50 -3.41
N GLN A 53 -10.33 1.44 -3.19
CA GLN A 53 -9.82 2.31 -4.24
C GLN A 53 -8.46 1.81 -4.76
N PHE A 54 -8.24 2.02 -6.04
CA PHE A 54 -7.03 1.59 -6.77
C PHE A 54 -6.49 2.71 -7.65
N ILE A 55 -5.16 2.79 -7.75
CA ILE A 55 -4.46 3.67 -8.72
C ILE A 55 -3.46 2.83 -9.50
N CYS A 56 -3.48 2.97 -10.82
CA CYS A 56 -2.50 2.34 -11.71
C CYS A 56 -1.20 3.17 -11.73
N MET A 57 -0.18 2.70 -11.05
CA MET A 57 1.11 3.40 -10.92
C MET A 57 1.93 3.42 -12.21
N ARG A 58 1.60 2.58 -13.21
CA ARG A 58 2.10 2.72 -14.59
C ARG A 58 1.54 3.96 -15.26
N ASN A 59 0.25 4.20 -15.07
CA ASN A 59 -0.38 5.41 -15.61
C ASN A 59 0.20 6.66 -14.93
N ILE A 60 0.40 6.61 -13.61
CA ILE A 60 1.05 7.69 -12.86
C ILE A 60 2.44 7.97 -13.44
N TYR A 61 3.29 6.95 -13.60
CA TYR A 61 4.63 7.15 -14.17
C TYR A 61 4.57 7.88 -15.52
N ASN A 62 3.67 7.48 -16.41
CA ASN A 62 3.53 8.07 -17.75
C ASN A 62 2.97 9.51 -17.73
N LYS A 63 2.27 9.91 -16.66
CA LYS A 63 1.69 11.25 -16.50
C LYS A 63 2.63 12.23 -15.78
N LEU A 64 3.66 11.74 -15.12
CA LEU A 64 4.68 12.59 -14.51
C LEU A 64 5.52 13.30 -15.58
N ASP A 65 6.00 14.49 -15.26
CA ASP A 65 6.98 15.20 -16.10
C ASP A 65 8.25 14.38 -16.31
N GLN A 66 8.86 14.49 -17.49
CA GLN A 66 10.07 13.74 -17.84
C GLN A 66 11.23 13.95 -16.87
N SER A 67 11.35 15.16 -16.29
CA SER A 67 12.37 15.45 -15.28
C SER A 67 12.17 14.63 -14.02
N ILE A 68 10.92 14.50 -13.56
CA ILE A 68 10.55 13.67 -12.40
C ILE A 68 10.73 12.18 -12.71
N GLN A 69 10.32 11.72 -13.90
CA GLN A 69 10.54 10.34 -14.33
C GLN A 69 12.03 9.98 -14.27
N LYS A 70 12.90 10.81 -14.85
CA LYS A 70 14.36 10.61 -14.83
C LYS A 70 14.93 10.62 -13.42
N GLN A 71 14.41 11.47 -12.55
CA GLN A 71 14.81 11.51 -11.14
C GLN A 71 14.44 10.20 -10.45
N LEU A 72 13.18 9.74 -10.58
CA LEU A 72 12.67 8.53 -9.94
C LEU A 72 13.36 7.26 -10.43
N ASP A 73 13.75 7.19 -11.71
CA ASP A 73 14.44 6.04 -12.31
C ASP A 73 15.78 5.70 -11.61
N ASN A 74 16.37 6.67 -10.90
CA ASN A 74 17.67 6.54 -10.24
C ASN A 74 17.56 6.55 -8.71
N LEU A 75 16.37 6.50 -8.16
CA LEU A 75 16.15 6.57 -6.72
C LEU A 75 15.65 5.25 -6.15
N ASP A 76 16.11 4.98 -4.92
CA ASP A 76 15.65 3.90 -4.09
C ASP A 76 14.87 4.43 -2.88
N ALA A 77 13.79 3.75 -2.53
CA ALA A 77 12.97 4.07 -1.37
C ALA A 77 13.20 3.09 -0.22
N ILE A 78 13.23 3.60 1.00
CA ILE A 78 13.28 2.82 2.22
C ILE A 78 11.85 2.56 2.67
N HIS A 79 11.44 1.29 2.65
CA HIS A 79 10.13 0.84 3.12
C HIS A 79 10.26 0.24 4.52
N HIS A 80 9.34 0.59 5.42
CA HIS A 80 9.35 0.10 6.78
C HIS A 80 7.92 -0.16 7.28
N PHE A 81 7.70 -1.37 7.82
CA PHE A 81 6.39 -1.77 8.35
C PHE A 81 5.86 -0.80 9.41
N ALA A 82 6.72 -0.44 10.38
CA ALA A 82 6.33 0.43 11.48
C ALA A 82 5.93 1.83 11.03
N HIS A 83 6.51 2.35 9.92
CA HIS A 83 6.25 3.71 9.47
C HIS A 83 4.76 3.97 9.16
N SER A 84 4.08 3.05 8.50
CA SER A 84 2.66 3.21 8.21
C SER A 84 1.78 3.03 9.45
N ARG A 85 2.18 2.17 10.37
CA ARG A 85 1.42 1.85 11.59
C ARG A 85 1.54 2.96 12.63
N SER A 86 2.74 3.50 12.82
CA SER A 86 2.99 4.58 13.78
C SER A 86 2.27 5.89 13.42
N LYS A 87 1.90 6.10 12.17
CA LYS A 87 1.04 7.22 11.75
C LYS A 87 -0.39 7.13 12.31
N ILE A 88 -0.85 5.93 12.63
CA ILE A 88 -2.19 5.70 13.21
C ILE A 88 -2.09 5.68 14.73
N ASP A 89 -1.15 4.91 15.27
CA ASP A 89 -0.89 4.80 16.69
C ASP A 89 0.54 4.26 16.89
N PRO A 90 1.44 5.02 17.52
CA PRO A 90 2.82 4.59 17.75
C PRO A 90 2.96 3.28 18.53
N THR A 91 1.92 2.89 19.30
CA THR A 91 1.92 1.66 20.10
C THR A 91 1.50 0.41 19.33
N MET A 92 1.12 0.54 18.04
CA MET A 92 0.64 -0.59 17.23
C MET A 92 1.70 -1.62 16.91
N VAL A 93 2.97 -1.26 16.96
CA VAL A 93 4.08 -2.11 16.53
C VAL A 93 4.86 -2.60 17.74
N SER A 94 4.89 -3.91 17.91
CA SER A 94 5.70 -4.55 18.95
C SER A 94 7.17 -4.66 18.54
N GLN A 95 8.07 -4.84 19.52
CA GLN A 95 9.50 -5.10 19.26
C GLN A 95 9.69 -6.35 18.38
N ILE A 96 8.89 -7.39 18.61
CA ILE A 96 8.92 -8.62 17.79
C ILE A 96 8.63 -8.32 16.31
N GLU A 97 7.66 -7.42 16.02
CA GLU A 97 7.34 -7.02 14.65
C GLU A 97 8.44 -6.13 14.04
N LEU A 98 9.09 -5.29 14.84
CA LEU A 98 10.24 -4.50 14.38
C LEU A 98 11.42 -5.42 13.98
N ASP A 99 11.73 -6.39 14.81
CA ASP A 99 12.81 -7.36 14.56
C ASP A 99 12.49 -8.25 13.34
N LYS A 100 11.22 -8.63 13.18
CA LYS A 100 10.76 -9.45 12.07
C LYS A 100 10.72 -8.72 10.72
N PHE A 101 10.47 -7.42 10.74
CA PHE A 101 10.30 -6.61 9.53
C PHE A 101 11.23 -5.39 9.56
N PRO A 102 12.56 -5.61 9.48
CA PRO A 102 13.52 -4.52 9.39
C PRO A 102 13.27 -3.69 8.11
N PRO A 103 13.77 -2.44 8.04
CA PRO A 103 13.65 -1.62 6.85
C PRO A 103 14.25 -2.31 5.62
N VAL A 104 13.56 -2.20 4.49
CA VAL A 104 14.01 -2.73 3.20
C VAL A 104 14.07 -1.61 2.16
N VAL A 105 14.94 -1.78 1.18
CA VAL A 105 15.14 -0.85 0.08
C VAL A 105 14.56 -1.45 -1.18
N HIS A 106 13.75 -0.67 -1.89
CA HIS A 106 13.22 -0.98 -3.21
C HIS A 106 13.46 0.18 -4.17
N PRO A 107 13.64 -0.07 -5.48
CA PRO A 107 13.68 1.01 -6.45
C PRO A 107 12.34 1.78 -6.47
N MET A 108 12.41 3.11 -6.63
CA MET A 108 11.21 3.97 -6.78
C MET A 108 10.42 3.67 -8.05
N VAL A 109 11.05 3.05 -9.04
CA VAL A 109 10.42 2.62 -10.29
C VAL A 109 10.64 1.14 -10.51
N LYS A 110 9.56 0.38 -10.55
CA LYS A 110 9.58 -1.04 -10.95
C LYS A 110 9.33 -1.20 -12.43
N ILE A 111 10.09 -2.09 -13.05
CA ILE A 111 9.93 -2.46 -14.46
C ILE A 111 9.28 -3.85 -14.51
N ASN A 112 8.16 -3.96 -15.20
CA ASN A 112 7.52 -5.26 -15.41
C ASN A 112 8.42 -6.11 -16.33
N PRO A 113 8.85 -7.32 -15.90
CA PRO A 113 9.80 -8.12 -16.67
C PRO A 113 9.23 -8.68 -17.99
N ILE A 114 7.90 -8.67 -18.16
CA ILE A 114 7.24 -9.23 -19.34
C ILE A 114 7.03 -8.17 -20.43
N ASN A 115 6.52 -6.99 -20.04
CA ASN A 115 6.14 -5.95 -21.01
C ASN A 115 6.99 -4.68 -20.92
N HIS A 116 7.99 -4.66 -20.04
CA HIS A 116 8.95 -3.58 -19.79
C HIS A 116 8.31 -2.23 -19.40
N LYS A 117 7.04 -2.22 -19.02
CA LYS A 117 6.37 -1.00 -18.56
C LYS A 117 6.84 -0.65 -17.15
N LYS A 118 7.12 0.64 -16.95
CA LYS A 118 7.54 1.22 -15.68
C LYS A 118 6.34 1.60 -14.82
N ALA A 119 6.46 1.42 -13.50
CA ALA A 119 5.48 1.83 -12.51
C ALA A 119 6.18 2.48 -11.33
N VAL A 120 5.68 3.61 -10.84
CA VAL A 120 6.18 4.20 -9.59
C VAL A 120 5.84 3.27 -8.43
N TYR A 121 6.79 3.06 -7.52
CA TYR A 121 6.65 2.12 -6.41
C TYR A 121 6.89 2.79 -5.06
N PHE A 122 5.84 3.35 -4.50
CA PHE A 122 5.83 3.96 -3.17
C PHE A 122 4.44 3.83 -2.53
N GLY A 123 4.31 4.20 -1.27
CA GLY A 123 3.05 4.19 -0.54
C GLY A 123 3.26 4.42 0.95
N SER A 124 2.29 4.08 1.77
CA SER A 124 2.30 4.35 3.21
C SER A 124 3.47 3.71 3.97
N HIS A 125 4.05 2.64 3.45
CA HIS A 125 5.23 2.00 4.01
C HIS A 125 6.54 2.71 3.65
N THR A 126 6.54 3.60 2.65
CA THR A 126 7.73 4.35 2.26
C THR A 126 8.06 5.38 3.33
N LYS A 127 9.17 5.17 4.03
CA LYS A 127 9.66 6.02 5.11
C LYS A 127 10.43 7.22 4.58
N SER A 128 11.34 6.96 3.65
CA SER A 128 12.23 7.98 3.08
C SER A 128 12.84 7.48 1.75
N ILE A 129 13.55 8.34 1.08
CA ILE A 129 14.32 8.02 -0.14
C ILE A 129 15.78 7.90 0.25
N LYS A 130 16.42 6.79 -0.14
CA LYS A 130 17.82 6.50 0.18
C LYS A 130 18.73 7.58 -0.43
N ASN A 131 19.73 8.03 0.34
CA ASN A 131 20.72 9.00 -0.07
C ASN A 131 20.21 10.41 -0.42
N LEU A 132 18.95 10.73 -0.12
CA LEU A 132 18.46 12.11 -0.13
C LEU A 132 18.44 12.67 1.30
N ALA A 133 18.63 13.98 1.42
CA ALA A 133 18.38 14.67 2.68
C ALA A 133 16.90 14.51 3.10
N ASP A 134 16.63 14.47 4.41
CA ASP A 134 15.28 14.22 4.94
C ASP A 134 14.23 15.19 4.37
N VAL A 135 14.59 16.48 4.24
CA VAL A 135 13.69 17.51 3.69
C VAL A 135 13.39 17.25 2.20
N GLU A 136 14.40 16.90 1.41
CA GLU A 136 14.23 16.60 -0.01
C GLU A 136 13.38 15.34 -0.20
N SER A 137 13.66 14.30 0.58
CA SER A 137 12.91 13.06 0.60
C SER A 137 11.44 13.31 0.93
N LEU A 138 11.18 14.08 2.00
CA LEU A 138 9.82 14.42 2.42
C LEU A 138 9.07 15.21 1.34
N ASN A 139 9.72 16.21 0.74
CA ASN A 139 9.12 17.04 -0.30
C ASN A 139 8.76 16.22 -1.55
N LEU A 140 9.65 15.33 -2.00
CA LEU A 140 9.38 14.48 -3.16
C LEU A 140 8.26 13.47 -2.87
N LEU A 141 8.26 12.83 -1.71
CA LEU A 141 7.19 11.91 -1.31
C LEU A 141 5.85 12.62 -1.15
N LYS A 142 5.86 13.85 -0.61
CA LYS A 142 4.66 14.67 -0.52
C LYS A 142 4.13 15.04 -1.91
N TYR A 143 4.99 15.53 -2.80
CA TYR A 143 4.62 15.83 -4.19
C TYR A 143 3.98 14.62 -4.88
N LEU A 144 4.59 13.45 -4.79
CA LEU A 144 4.06 12.22 -5.39
C LEU A 144 2.72 11.83 -4.79
N ASN A 145 2.57 11.95 -3.47
CA ASN A 145 1.31 11.64 -2.79
C ASN A 145 0.19 12.61 -3.20
N ASP A 146 0.49 13.89 -3.30
CA ASP A 146 -0.48 14.90 -3.76
C ASP A 146 -0.85 14.65 -5.23
N PHE A 147 0.11 14.30 -6.08
CA PHE A 147 -0.10 14.01 -7.49
C PHE A 147 -1.05 12.81 -7.71
N ILE A 148 -0.87 11.70 -6.97
CA ILE A 148 -1.71 10.51 -7.14
C ILE A 148 -3.11 10.67 -6.56
N ASN A 149 -3.34 11.62 -5.66
CA ASN A 149 -4.66 11.86 -5.06
C ASN A 149 -5.64 12.64 -5.98
N ASN A 150 -5.32 12.81 -7.26
CA ASN A 150 -6.28 13.31 -8.23
C ASN A 150 -7.34 12.23 -8.52
N GLU A 151 -8.62 12.62 -8.40
CA GLU A 151 -9.78 11.73 -8.62
C GLU A 151 -9.77 11.06 -10.00
N GLU A 152 -9.22 11.71 -11.02
CA GLU A 152 -9.04 11.20 -12.37
C GLU A 152 -8.25 9.88 -12.43
N TYR A 153 -7.38 9.64 -11.45
CA TYR A 153 -6.53 8.44 -11.40
C TYR A 153 -7.11 7.33 -10.54
N ILE A 154 -8.21 7.60 -9.82
CA ILE A 154 -8.75 6.71 -8.80
C ILE A 154 -9.91 5.89 -9.37
N TYR A 155 -9.72 4.58 -9.43
CA TYR A 155 -10.82 3.64 -9.59
C TYR A 155 -11.36 3.23 -8.22
N SER A 156 -12.67 3.38 -7.99
CA SER A 156 -13.33 3.01 -6.73
C SER A 156 -14.26 1.83 -6.96
N HIS A 157 -13.92 0.69 -6.40
CA HIS A 157 -14.76 -0.50 -6.43
C HIS A 157 -15.74 -0.49 -5.25
N LYS A 158 -17.03 -0.46 -5.55
CA LYS A 158 -18.09 -0.73 -4.58
C LYS A 158 -18.29 -2.24 -4.51
N TRP A 159 -18.26 -2.78 -3.31
CA TRP A 159 -18.38 -4.20 -3.09
C TRP A 159 -19.82 -4.68 -3.11
N ASP A 160 -20.09 -5.71 -3.88
CA ASP A 160 -21.23 -6.59 -3.71
C ASP A 160 -20.78 -7.93 -3.10
N ASP A 161 -21.70 -8.64 -2.44
CA ASP A 161 -21.41 -9.96 -1.87
C ASP A 161 -20.98 -10.93 -2.99
N ASN A 162 -19.93 -11.69 -2.74
CA ASN A 162 -19.25 -12.60 -3.64
C ASN A 162 -18.36 -11.97 -4.74
N ASP A 163 -18.22 -10.65 -4.77
CA ASP A 163 -17.22 -10.04 -5.65
C ASP A 163 -15.83 -10.60 -5.38
N LEU A 164 -15.07 -10.77 -6.46
CA LEU A 164 -13.68 -11.19 -6.43
C LEU A 164 -12.82 -10.20 -7.23
N ILE A 165 -11.86 -9.57 -6.57
CA ILE A 165 -10.90 -8.68 -7.22
C ILE A 165 -9.50 -9.25 -7.10
N VAL A 166 -8.76 -9.16 -8.20
CA VAL A 166 -7.34 -9.52 -8.27
C VAL A 166 -6.55 -8.32 -8.79
N TRP A 167 -5.43 -7.97 -8.15
CA TRP A 167 -4.55 -6.90 -8.63
C TRP A 167 -3.08 -7.24 -8.51
N ASP A 168 -2.29 -6.61 -9.40
CA ASP A 168 -0.83 -6.71 -9.44
C ASP A 168 -0.21 -5.63 -8.53
N ASN A 169 0.33 -6.02 -7.37
CA ASN A 169 0.95 -5.13 -6.40
C ASN A 169 2.23 -4.44 -6.90
N ARG A 170 2.82 -4.93 -7.99
CA ARG A 170 4.01 -4.31 -8.60
C ARG A 170 3.68 -3.01 -9.32
N SER A 171 2.41 -2.81 -9.63
CA SER A 171 1.95 -1.70 -10.46
C SER A 171 0.67 -1.02 -9.97
N MET A 172 0.12 -1.46 -8.85
CA MET A 172 -1.08 -0.89 -8.26
C MET A 172 -0.81 -0.49 -6.80
N VAL A 173 -1.31 0.67 -6.41
CA VAL A 173 -1.57 0.97 -5.00
C VAL A 173 -3.06 0.94 -4.76
N HIS A 174 -3.43 0.61 -3.54
CA HIS A 174 -4.84 0.53 -3.15
C HIS A 174 -5.04 1.04 -1.73
N ARG A 175 -6.28 1.37 -1.40
CA ARG A 175 -6.71 1.71 -0.04
C ARG A 175 -8.17 1.33 0.19
N GLY A 176 -8.51 0.98 1.43
CA GLY A 176 -9.90 0.87 1.88
C GLY A 176 -10.50 2.25 2.11
N GLN A 177 -11.81 2.37 1.91
CA GLN A 177 -12.55 3.57 2.29
C GLN A 177 -13.31 3.35 3.60
N PRO A 178 -13.54 4.42 4.37
CA PRO A 178 -14.34 4.33 5.58
C PRO A 178 -15.75 3.77 5.33
N TYR A 179 -16.30 3.12 6.33
CA TYR A 179 -17.67 2.63 6.38
C TYR A 179 -18.16 2.69 7.83
N ASP A 180 -19.47 2.56 8.04
CA ASP A 180 -20.03 2.46 9.37
C ASP A 180 -19.58 1.14 10.02
N ILE A 181 -18.72 1.21 11.03
CA ILE A 181 -18.17 0.03 11.71
C ILE A 181 -19.23 -0.80 12.45
N THR A 182 -20.45 -0.28 12.65
CA THR A 182 -21.57 -1.06 13.19
C THR A 182 -22.17 -2.01 12.16
N GLU A 183 -21.93 -1.77 10.85
CA GLU A 183 -22.31 -2.69 9.80
C GLU A 183 -21.28 -3.82 9.64
N PRO A 184 -21.71 -5.05 9.39
CA PRO A 184 -20.78 -6.15 9.17
C PRO A 184 -20.03 -5.96 7.85
N ARG A 185 -18.72 -6.13 7.89
CA ARG A 185 -17.86 -6.17 6.70
C ARG A 185 -16.86 -7.30 6.85
N TYR A 186 -16.96 -8.28 5.96
CA TYR A 186 -16.08 -9.45 5.94
C TYR A 186 -15.55 -9.68 4.54
N LEU A 187 -14.27 -9.41 4.35
CA LEU A 187 -13.52 -9.69 3.12
C LEU A 187 -12.43 -10.72 3.42
N VAL A 188 -12.31 -11.71 2.55
CA VAL A 188 -11.25 -12.73 2.63
C VAL A 188 -10.14 -12.36 1.67
N ARG A 189 -8.88 -12.33 2.16
CA ARG A 189 -7.70 -12.00 1.37
C ARG A 189 -6.78 -13.18 1.21
N ALA A 190 -6.30 -13.39 -0.03
CA ALA A 190 -5.12 -14.17 -0.33
C ALA A 190 -4.05 -13.27 -0.94
N THR A 191 -2.80 -13.51 -0.59
CA THR A 191 -1.65 -12.76 -1.11
C THR A 191 -0.66 -13.73 -1.72
N VAL A 192 -0.30 -13.50 -2.98
CA VAL A 192 0.74 -14.23 -3.70
C VAL A 192 2.04 -13.44 -3.53
N SER A 193 3.04 -14.05 -2.91
CA SER A 193 4.37 -13.43 -2.78
C SER A 193 5.15 -13.49 -4.08
N ASP A 194 6.00 -12.51 -4.32
CA ASP A 194 6.96 -12.58 -5.40
C ASP A 194 7.99 -13.68 -5.10
N THR A 195 8.39 -14.44 -6.12
CA THR A 195 9.43 -15.46 -6.01
C THR A 195 10.83 -14.88 -6.07
N LEU A 196 10.96 -13.71 -6.67
CA LEU A 196 12.23 -12.98 -6.77
C LEU A 196 12.33 -11.97 -5.64
N SER A 197 13.51 -11.89 -5.00
CA SER A 197 13.84 -10.77 -4.12
C SER A 197 13.99 -9.52 -4.96
N THR A 198 13.08 -8.55 -4.82
CA THR A 198 13.16 -7.24 -5.49
C THR A 198 13.56 -6.13 -4.53
N GLY A 199 13.73 -6.47 -3.25
CA GLY A 199 14.21 -5.59 -2.22
C GLY A 199 15.53 -6.08 -1.62
N THR A 200 16.23 -5.17 -0.96
CA THR A 200 17.42 -5.47 -0.16
C THR A 200 17.24 -4.93 1.25
N TYR A 201 17.88 -5.54 2.24
CA TYR A 201 17.88 -4.95 3.57
C TYR A 201 18.68 -3.63 3.56
N LEU A 202 18.25 -2.69 4.39
CA LEU A 202 19.02 -1.49 4.63
C LEU A 202 20.27 -1.89 5.41
N SER A 203 21.43 -1.70 4.80
CA SER A 203 22.76 -1.89 5.42
C SER A 203 23.14 -0.68 6.25
#